data_a4156b031911fe9c1861f39ffed0c24c
#
_entry.id   a4156b031911fe9c1861f39ffed0c24c
#
_cell.length_a   1.000
_cell.length_b   1.000
_cell.length_c   1.000
_cell.angle_alpha   90.00
_cell.angle_beta   90.00
_cell.angle_gamma   90.00
#
_symmetry.space_group_name_H-M   'P 1'
#
loop_
_entity.id
_entity.type
_entity.pdbx_description
1 polymer ?
#
loop_
_entity_poly.entity_id
_entity_poly.type
_entity_poly.pdbx_seq_one_letter_code
_entity_poly.pdbx_strand_id
1 'polypeptide(L)'
;MSRHTYSRRQLLQTLAAAGGVGLTACATRDRIGPADRARFLAPLRARPDRIFDITVCLRPFRAAGPRLDTERIRDTLVVHNYGHGGSGWSLSWGSSTIAVSKALAQSPDRIAVVGCGVLGMTSALLAQAAGKPVTIYTREVMQHSMSMRASGSFTPDSRIALTDAVSPEFPALWEQMTRTSLKNFRGHLGLPGDPVRWIDRYYVSDLPAQSALPPAEGELQFASYGSRLQDIFPDGEVLRPADTPFRAASVRRRGVLRFNIASYSQMLMTQFQIAGGRIEHREFHEPQEMAGLPEKVVINCTGYGARALWRDESVVPVRGQIAYLIPQAEFDYALAYRDVNVIPRSDGIVVQAVSGGDMRGYNDDSLVPDRQESDAAVQTLAKLYGQFRAPG
;
A
#
# COMPACT_ATOMS: atom_id res chain seq x y z
N MET A 1 29.59 -57.29 -31.61
CA MET A 1 29.08 -55.95 -31.21
C MET A 1 29.47 -55.73 -29.74
N SER A 2 30.56 -55.02 -29.52
CA SER A 2 31.12 -54.76 -28.18
C SER A 2 30.49 -53.52 -27.58
N ARG A 3 29.78 -53.65 -26.44
CA ARG A 3 29.21 -52.55 -25.69
C ARG A 3 30.30 -51.98 -24.75
N HIS A 4 30.80 -50.81 -25.03
CA HIS A 4 31.64 -50.06 -24.08
C HIS A 4 30.76 -49.42 -23.00
N THR A 5 30.87 -49.94 -21.80
CA THR A 5 30.25 -49.35 -20.58
C THR A 5 31.27 -48.39 -19.95
N TYR A 6 31.01 -47.13 -20.01
CA TYR A 6 31.80 -46.14 -19.27
C TYR A 6 31.47 -46.16 -17.78
N SER A 7 32.49 -46.17 -16.92
CA SER A 7 32.29 -46.16 -15.47
C SER A 7 31.91 -44.73 -15.00
N ARG A 8 31.09 -44.65 -13.91
CA ARG A 8 30.70 -43.38 -13.31
C ARG A 8 31.87 -42.42 -13.02
N ARG A 9 33.03 -42.96 -12.76
CA ARG A 9 34.27 -42.20 -12.49
C ARG A 9 34.85 -41.51 -13.73
N GLN A 10 34.69 -42.11 -14.91
CA GLN A 10 35.12 -41.54 -16.18
C GLN A 10 34.18 -40.43 -16.66
N LEU A 11 32.88 -40.57 -16.35
CA LEU A 11 31.89 -39.51 -16.66
C LEU A 11 32.09 -38.25 -15.81
N LEU A 12 32.50 -38.40 -14.55
CA LEU A 12 32.77 -37.27 -13.64
C LEU A 12 34.09 -36.55 -13.99
N GLN A 13 35.06 -37.25 -14.53
CA GLN A 13 36.33 -36.64 -14.96
C GLN A 13 36.20 -35.85 -16.27
N THR A 14 35.33 -36.26 -17.18
CA THR A 14 35.04 -35.50 -18.41
C THR A 14 34.21 -34.27 -18.17
N LEU A 15 33.32 -34.26 -17.17
CA LEU A 15 32.53 -33.08 -16.75
C LEU A 15 33.39 -32.02 -16.01
N ALA A 16 34.44 -32.45 -15.30
CA ALA A 16 35.36 -31.53 -14.62
C ALA A 16 36.31 -30.79 -15.58
N ALA A 17 36.64 -31.37 -16.73
CA ALA A 17 37.53 -30.73 -17.73
C ALA A 17 36.78 -29.75 -18.65
N ALA A 18 35.45 -29.86 -18.80
CA ALA A 18 34.63 -28.93 -19.58
C ALA A 18 34.09 -27.73 -18.78
N GLY A 19 34.17 -27.76 -17.43
CA GLY A 19 33.68 -26.71 -16.54
C GLY A 19 34.66 -25.55 -16.30
N GLY A 20 35.88 -25.63 -16.79
CA GLY A 20 36.94 -24.67 -16.43
C GLY A 20 37.05 -23.40 -17.29
N VAL A 21 36.27 -23.25 -18.36
CA VAL A 21 36.42 -22.11 -19.28
C VAL A 21 35.13 -21.21 -19.28
N GLY A 22 34.07 -21.59 -18.57
CA GLY A 22 32.78 -20.89 -18.60
C GLY A 22 32.48 -19.95 -17.43
N LEU A 23 33.36 -19.84 -16.41
CA LEU A 23 33.02 -19.12 -15.16
C LEU A 23 33.63 -17.72 -15.02
N THR A 24 34.29 -17.18 -16.04
CA THR A 24 34.85 -15.82 -16.01
C THR A 24 33.98 -14.76 -16.71
N ALA A 25 32.80 -15.11 -17.21
CA ALA A 25 31.94 -14.18 -17.94
C ALA A 25 30.74 -13.63 -17.10
N CYS A 26 30.66 -13.90 -15.80
CA CYS A 26 29.55 -13.44 -14.95
C CYS A 26 29.96 -12.47 -13.84
N ALA A 27 31.05 -11.74 -13.95
CA ALA A 27 31.52 -10.89 -12.86
C ALA A 27 31.83 -9.43 -13.21
N THR A 28 31.29 -8.90 -14.27
CA THR A 28 31.25 -7.43 -14.46
C THR A 28 29.87 -7.00 -14.81
N ARG A 29 28.91 -7.16 -13.87
CA ARG A 29 27.87 -6.14 -13.74
C ARG A 29 28.57 -4.92 -13.18
N ASP A 30 29.02 -4.04 -14.07
CA ASP A 30 29.38 -2.70 -13.67
C ASP A 30 28.30 -2.20 -12.71
N ARG A 31 28.69 -1.98 -11.46
CA ARG A 31 27.80 -1.35 -10.50
C ARG A 31 27.58 0.05 -11.04
N ILE A 32 26.46 0.26 -11.73
CA ILE A 32 26.04 1.59 -12.16
C ILE A 32 26.06 2.45 -10.89
N GLY A 33 26.99 3.39 -10.85
CA GLY A 33 27.15 4.30 -9.72
C GLY A 33 25.89 5.17 -9.52
N PRO A 34 25.73 5.81 -8.36
CA PRO A 34 24.61 6.70 -8.12
C PRO A 34 24.43 7.78 -9.22
N ALA A 35 25.51 8.33 -9.72
CA ALA A 35 25.52 9.31 -10.81
C ALA A 35 25.04 8.71 -12.14
N ASP A 36 25.37 7.47 -12.43
CA ASP A 36 24.93 6.81 -13.65
C ASP A 36 23.45 6.43 -13.60
N ARG A 37 22.90 6.09 -12.43
CA ARG A 37 21.46 5.84 -12.26
C ARG A 37 20.62 7.10 -12.51
N ALA A 38 21.09 8.26 -12.10
CA ALA A 38 20.42 9.52 -12.33
C ALA A 38 20.32 9.88 -13.83
N ARG A 39 21.28 9.43 -14.63
CA ARG A 39 21.28 9.64 -16.09
C ARG A 39 20.26 8.80 -16.84
N PHE A 40 19.74 7.73 -16.21
CA PHE A 40 18.78 6.80 -16.81
C PHE A 40 17.33 7.00 -16.33
N LEU A 41 17.03 8.07 -15.58
CA LEU A 41 15.64 8.36 -15.21
C LEU A 41 14.86 8.81 -16.45
N ALA A 42 13.83 8.06 -16.79
CA ALA A 42 12.95 8.44 -17.88
C ALA A 42 12.02 9.58 -17.44
N PRO A 43 11.86 10.65 -18.24
CA PRO A 43 10.89 11.69 -17.93
C PRO A 43 9.46 11.15 -18.07
N LEU A 44 8.57 11.58 -17.18
CA LEU A 44 7.14 11.27 -17.30
C LEU A 44 6.56 12.07 -18.48
N ARG A 45 5.79 11.37 -19.32
CA ARG A 45 4.96 12.01 -20.37
C ARG A 45 3.71 12.62 -19.73
N ALA A 46 3.92 13.69 -18.97
CA ALA A 46 2.89 14.37 -18.19
C ALA A 46 2.02 15.26 -19.11
N ARG A 47 0.91 14.69 -19.60
CA ARG A 47 -0.04 15.41 -20.48
C ARG A 47 -1.46 15.10 -20.04
N PRO A 48 -2.37 16.09 -19.92
CA PRO A 48 -3.76 15.88 -19.51
C PRO A 48 -4.55 14.91 -20.40
N ASP A 49 -4.26 14.86 -21.71
CA ASP A 49 -4.87 13.91 -22.65
C ASP A 49 -4.46 12.44 -22.43
N ARG A 50 -3.48 12.18 -21.57
CA ARG A 50 -3.08 10.85 -21.14
C ARG A 50 -3.81 10.36 -19.89
N ILE A 51 -4.66 11.19 -19.27
CA ILE A 51 -5.51 10.77 -18.16
C ILE A 51 -6.65 9.92 -18.75
N PHE A 52 -6.64 8.62 -18.46
CA PHE A 52 -7.66 7.70 -18.94
C PHE A 52 -8.72 7.35 -17.87
N ASP A 53 -8.41 7.58 -16.59
CA ASP A 53 -9.36 7.35 -15.50
C ASP A 53 -9.07 8.29 -14.32
N ILE A 54 -10.12 8.61 -13.55
CA ILE A 54 -10.05 9.35 -12.29
C ILE A 54 -10.94 8.66 -11.28
N THR A 55 -10.36 8.26 -10.15
CA THR A 55 -11.11 7.61 -9.08
C THR A 55 -11.08 8.41 -7.80
N VAL A 56 -12.17 8.32 -7.05
CA VAL A 56 -12.32 8.96 -5.74
C VAL A 56 -12.61 7.89 -4.70
N CYS A 57 -11.95 7.98 -3.54
CA CYS A 57 -12.21 7.11 -2.38
C CYS A 57 -12.50 7.93 -1.14
N LEU A 58 -13.23 7.32 -0.20
CA LEU A 58 -13.40 7.81 1.16
C LEU A 58 -12.52 6.99 2.09
N ARG A 59 -11.50 7.62 2.67
CA ARG A 59 -10.66 6.98 3.68
C ARG A 59 -11.40 7.03 5.01
N PRO A 60 -11.58 5.89 5.70
CA PRO A 60 -12.28 5.85 6.98
C PRO A 60 -11.35 6.33 8.10
N PHE A 61 -11.32 7.61 8.37
CA PHE A 61 -10.50 8.19 9.42
C PHE A 61 -11.19 8.10 10.78
N ARG A 62 -10.43 7.83 11.83
CA ARG A 62 -10.85 7.95 13.22
C ARG A 62 -9.77 8.66 14.03
N ALA A 63 -10.16 9.67 14.79
CA ALA A 63 -9.21 10.45 15.59
C ALA A 63 -8.44 9.59 16.60
N ALA A 64 -9.10 8.62 17.25
CA ALA A 64 -8.46 7.70 18.19
C ALA A 64 -7.68 6.53 17.52
N GLY A 65 -7.54 6.54 16.20
CA GLY A 65 -6.95 5.43 15.44
C GLY A 65 -7.94 4.31 15.10
N PRO A 66 -7.44 3.20 14.53
CA PRO A 66 -8.28 2.07 14.13
C PRO A 66 -9.05 1.46 15.28
N ARG A 67 -10.30 1.07 15.02
CA ARG A 67 -11.08 0.27 15.95
C ARG A 67 -10.66 -1.18 15.85
N LEU A 68 -10.12 -1.72 16.94
CA LEU A 68 -9.60 -3.08 17.07
C LEU A 68 -10.17 -3.81 18.29
N ASP A 69 -11.23 -3.29 18.89
CA ASP A 69 -11.89 -3.88 20.05
C ASP A 69 -12.85 -5.01 19.65
N THR A 70 -13.53 -5.55 20.63
CA THR A 70 -14.54 -6.60 20.47
C THR A 70 -15.83 -6.22 21.15
N GLU A 71 -16.95 -6.66 20.59
CA GLU A 71 -18.24 -6.58 21.26
C GLU A 71 -19.07 -7.84 21.00
N ARG A 72 -20.11 -8.06 21.79
CA ARG A 72 -21.03 -9.19 21.62
C ARG A 72 -22.39 -8.70 21.15
N ILE A 73 -22.90 -9.38 20.12
CA ILE A 73 -24.26 -9.24 19.67
C ILE A 73 -24.94 -10.59 19.89
N ARG A 74 -25.74 -10.69 20.96
CA ARG A 74 -26.31 -11.97 21.43
C ARG A 74 -25.18 -12.97 21.74
N ASP A 75 -25.15 -14.11 21.04
CA ASP A 75 -24.15 -15.17 21.16
C ASP A 75 -22.96 -15.01 20.19
N THR A 76 -23.00 -14.01 19.32
CA THR A 76 -21.94 -13.74 18.32
C THR A 76 -20.93 -12.73 18.84
N LEU A 77 -19.65 -13.10 18.78
CA LEU A 77 -18.54 -12.17 19.00
C LEU A 77 -18.23 -11.44 17.70
N VAL A 78 -18.18 -10.12 17.76
CA VAL A 78 -17.69 -9.28 16.67
C VAL A 78 -16.35 -8.67 17.06
N VAL A 79 -15.36 -8.84 16.20
CA VAL A 79 -14.04 -8.21 16.30
C VAL A 79 -13.96 -7.12 15.25
N HIS A 80 -13.75 -5.88 15.66
CA HIS A 80 -13.63 -4.77 14.74
C HIS A 80 -12.23 -4.66 14.15
N ASN A 81 -12.16 -4.30 12.87
CA ASN A 81 -10.91 -4.04 12.13
C ASN A 81 -11.18 -2.99 11.03
N TYR A 82 -11.39 -1.73 11.44
CA TYR A 82 -11.67 -0.62 10.53
C TYR A 82 -11.18 0.72 11.07
N GLY A 83 -11.27 1.78 10.28
CA GLY A 83 -10.94 3.13 10.74
C GLY A 83 -9.47 3.52 10.59
N HIS A 84 -8.77 2.96 9.58
CA HIS A 84 -7.32 3.13 9.36
C HIS A 84 -6.94 4.40 8.58
N GLY A 85 -7.88 5.30 8.29
CA GLY A 85 -7.60 6.49 7.48
C GLY A 85 -6.96 6.14 6.13
N GLY A 86 -5.81 6.76 5.84
CA GLY A 86 -5.03 6.48 4.63
C GLY A 86 -4.09 5.27 4.71
N SER A 87 -3.99 4.63 5.89
CA SER A 87 -2.96 3.62 6.18
C SER A 87 -3.41 2.17 5.96
N GLY A 88 -4.65 1.95 5.49
CA GLY A 88 -5.27 0.62 5.43
C GLY A 88 -4.43 -0.45 4.73
N TRP A 89 -3.85 -0.16 3.56
CA TRP A 89 -2.95 -1.08 2.88
C TRP A 89 -1.67 -1.33 3.67
N SER A 90 -1.06 -0.27 4.18
CA SER A 90 0.23 -0.32 4.87
C SER A 90 0.18 -1.11 6.18
N LEU A 91 -0.96 -1.08 6.88
CA LEU A 91 -1.16 -1.73 8.17
C LEU A 91 -1.97 -3.02 8.08
N SER A 92 -2.40 -3.43 6.89
CA SER A 92 -3.40 -4.49 6.69
C SER A 92 -3.07 -5.79 7.40
N TRP A 93 -1.86 -6.31 7.23
CA TRP A 93 -1.44 -7.57 7.86
C TRP A 93 -1.29 -7.46 9.38
N GLY A 94 -0.70 -6.37 9.87
CA GLY A 94 -0.50 -6.18 11.29
C GLY A 94 -1.80 -6.00 12.06
N SER A 95 -2.68 -5.15 11.54
CA SER A 95 -4.01 -4.93 12.08
C SER A 95 -4.86 -6.22 12.05
N SER A 96 -4.85 -6.92 10.92
CA SER A 96 -5.56 -8.19 10.77
C SER A 96 -4.99 -9.30 11.67
N THR A 97 -3.68 -9.31 11.94
CA THR A 97 -3.08 -10.25 12.90
C THR A 97 -3.69 -10.06 14.29
N ILE A 98 -3.87 -8.82 14.73
CA ILE A 98 -4.49 -8.51 16.02
C ILE A 98 -5.97 -8.95 16.03
N ALA A 99 -6.71 -8.61 14.99
CA ALA A 99 -8.13 -8.95 14.90
C ALA A 99 -8.35 -10.47 14.87
N VAL A 100 -7.56 -11.19 14.07
CA VAL A 100 -7.65 -12.66 13.98
C VAL A 100 -7.22 -13.33 15.29
N SER A 101 -6.20 -12.82 15.98
CA SER A 101 -5.80 -13.33 17.30
C SER A 101 -6.96 -13.25 18.31
N LYS A 102 -7.67 -12.12 18.34
CA LYS A 102 -8.87 -11.93 19.19
C LYS A 102 -10.01 -12.88 18.79
N ALA A 103 -10.22 -13.09 17.50
CA ALA A 103 -11.22 -14.03 17.00
C ALA A 103 -10.90 -15.48 17.40
N LEU A 104 -9.65 -15.90 17.24
CA LEU A 104 -9.19 -17.26 17.56
C LEU A 104 -9.20 -17.58 19.06
N ALA A 105 -9.11 -16.57 19.94
CA ALA A 105 -9.21 -16.75 21.38
C ALA A 105 -10.55 -17.38 21.84
N GLN A 106 -11.58 -17.33 20.98
CA GLN A 106 -12.87 -18.03 21.23
C GLN A 106 -12.90 -19.47 20.70
N SER A 107 -11.79 -19.97 20.15
CA SER A 107 -11.70 -21.30 19.53
C SER A 107 -12.82 -21.61 18.53
N PRO A 108 -13.15 -20.71 17.58
CA PRO A 108 -14.28 -20.89 16.68
C PRO A 108 -14.04 -22.07 15.72
N ASP A 109 -15.10 -22.76 15.31
CA ASP A 109 -15.02 -23.77 14.24
C ASP A 109 -14.82 -23.12 12.88
N ARG A 110 -15.43 -21.97 12.65
CA ARG A 110 -15.38 -21.16 11.42
C ARG A 110 -15.48 -19.67 11.75
N ILE A 111 -15.04 -18.83 10.83
CA ILE A 111 -15.02 -17.37 11.00
C ILE A 111 -15.74 -16.70 9.83
N ALA A 112 -16.61 -15.74 10.12
CA ALA A 112 -17.13 -14.80 9.14
C ALA A 112 -16.25 -13.56 9.09
N VAL A 113 -16.06 -13.02 7.88
CA VAL A 113 -15.47 -11.69 7.66
C VAL A 113 -16.48 -10.84 6.93
N VAL A 114 -16.81 -9.65 7.46
CA VAL A 114 -17.73 -8.73 6.80
C VAL A 114 -16.95 -7.60 6.15
N GLY A 115 -17.04 -7.54 4.81
CA GLY A 115 -16.28 -6.63 3.95
C GLY A 115 -15.11 -7.30 3.23
N CYS A 116 -14.97 -7.01 1.93
CA CYS A 116 -13.98 -7.61 1.03
C CYS A 116 -12.91 -6.61 0.58
N GLY A 117 -12.64 -5.56 1.36
CA GLY A 117 -11.49 -4.67 1.17
C GLY A 117 -10.19 -5.32 1.65
N VAL A 118 -9.08 -4.58 1.61
CA VAL A 118 -7.76 -5.11 1.98
C VAL A 118 -7.73 -5.69 3.40
N LEU A 119 -8.41 -5.06 4.37
CA LEU A 119 -8.47 -5.56 5.76
C LEU A 119 -9.28 -6.86 5.86
N GLY A 120 -10.39 -6.97 5.11
CA GLY A 120 -11.17 -8.20 5.05
C GLY A 120 -10.37 -9.35 4.43
N MET A 121 -9.70 -9.10 3.32
CA MET A 121 -8.88 -10.12 2.64
C MET A 121 -7.71 -10.60 3.50
N THR A 122 -6.97 -9.69 4.13
CA THR A 122 -5.84 -10.07 5.00
C THR A 122 -6.31 -10.76 6.27
N SER A 123 -7.45 -10.36 6.84
CA SER A 123 -8.05 -11.07 7.98
C SER A 123 -8.49 -12.48 7.60
N ALA A 124 -9.13 -12.64 6.44
CA ALA A 124 -9.58 -13.92 5.94
C ALA A 124 -8.42 -14.89 5.69
N LEU A 125 -7.37 -14.42 5.01
CA LEU A 125 -6.16 -15.22 4.75
C LEU A 125 -5.44 -15.65 6.03
N LEU A 126 -5.32 -14.76 7.02
CA LEU A 126 -4.72 -15.11 8.31
C LEU A 126 -5.57 -16.12 9.09
N ALA A 127 -6.90 -16.01 9.05
CA ALA A 127 -7.79 -16.99 9.67
C ALA A 127 -7.70 -18.36 8.98
N GLN A 128 -7.62 -18.39 7.63
CA GLN A 128 -7.37 -19.63 6.87
C GLN A 128 -6.00 -20.23 7.19
N ALA A 129 -4.96 -19.42 7.30
CA ALA A 129 -3.62 -19.88 7.69
C ALA A 129 -3.59 -20.50 9.12
N ALA A 130 -4.54 -20.07 9.98
CA ALA A 130 -4.77 -20.69 11.30
C ALA A 130 -5.70 -21.92 11.24
N GLY A 131 -5.98 -22.46 10.04
CA GLY A 131 -6.78 -23.68 9.84
C GLY A 131 -8.29 -23.47 9.97
N LYS A 132 -8.80 -22.24 9.89
CA LYS A 132 -10.25 -21.98 10.02
C LYS A 132 -10.91 -21.83 8.66
N PRO A 133 -12.04 -22.51 8.41
CA PRO A 133 -12.91 -22.18 7.28
C PRO A 133 -13.40 -20.72 7.40
N VAL A 134 -13.36 -19.98 6.28
CA VAL A 134 -13.73 -18.57 6.25
C VAL A 134 -14.76 -18.29 5.16
N THR A 135 -15.82 -17.57 5.52
CA THR A 135 -16.76 -16.96 4.59
C THR A 135 -16.63 -15.43 4.67
N ILE A 136 -16.40 -14.79 3.53
CA ILE A 136 -16.47 -13.32 3.43
C ILE A 136 -17.89 -12.95 2.97
N TYR A 137 -18.57 -12.15 3.76
CA TYR A 137 -19.85 -11.53 3.41
C TYR A 137 -19.61 -10.08 2.97
N THR A 138 -20.06 -9.71 1.79
CA THR A 138 -19.74 -8.40 1.26
C THR A 138 -20.79 -7.90 0.26
N ARG A 139 -21.02 -6.58 0.27
CA ARG A 139 -21.80 -5.91 -0.77
C ARG A 139 -21.04 -5.85 -2.10
N GLU A 140 -19.73 -5.63 -2.03
CA GLU A 140 -18.86 -5.47 -3.20
C GLU A 140 -17.60 -6.34 -3.03
N VAL A 141 -17.25 -7.11 -4.06
CA VAL A 141 -15.99 -7.84 -4.08
C VAL A 141 -14.80 -6.89 -4.13
N MET A 142 -13.61 -7.40 -3.83
CA MET A 142 -12.41 -6.59 -3.67
C MET A 142 -12.16 -5.64 -4.86
N GLN A 143 -12.38 -6.09 -6.08
CA GLN A 143 -12.15 -5.32 -7.31
C GLN A 143 -12.99 -4.04 -7.42
N HIS A 144 -14.11 -3.98 -6.73
CA HIS A 144 -15.02 -2.82 -6.70
C HIS A 144 -14.93 -2.03 -5.39
N SER A 145 -14.15 -2.53 -4.43
CA SER A 145 -14.03 -1.90 -3.12
C SER A 145 -13.23 -0.58 -3.15
N MET A 146 -13.44 0.25 -2.12
CA MET A 146 -12.65 1.48 -1.94
C MET A 146 -11.14 1.22 -1.81
N SER A 147 -10.73 0.02 -1.41
CA SER A 147 -9.32 -0.37 -1.34
C SER A 147 -8.61 -0.34 -2.69
N MET A 148 -9.33 -0.60 -3.80
CA MET A 148 -8.76 -0.53 -5.15
C MET A 148 -8.40 0.88 -5.59
N ARG A 149 -9.02 1.89 -5.00
CA ARG A 149 -8.83 3.31 -5.31
C ARG A 149 -7.67 3.94 -4.51
N ALA A 150 -6.80 3.11 -3.92
CA ALA A 150 -5.62 3.57 -3.20
C ALA A 150 -4.48 3.91 -4.17
N SER A 151 -3.61 4.85 -3.78
CA SER A 151 -2.47 5.26 -4.60
C SER A 151 -1.41 4.17 -4.78
N GLY A 152 -1.26 3.27 -3.80
CA GLY A 152 -0.24 2.22 -3.80
C GLY A 152 1.06 2.61 -3.08
N SER A 153 1.10 3.73 -2.36
CA SER A 153 2.21 4.08 -1.47
C SER A 153 2.14 3.32 -0.16
N PHE A 154 3.29 2.90 0.35
CA PHE A 154 3.42 2.51 1.74
C PHE A 154 3.51 3.77 2.62
N THR A 155 2.45 4.05 3.36
CA THR A 155 2.28 5.21 4.23
C THR A 155 1.53 4.80 5.50
N PRO A 156 2.23 4.15 6.47
CA PRO A 156 1.57 3.52 7.63
C PRO A 156 1.02 4.53 8.64
N ASP A 157 1.39 5.79 8.56
CA ASP A 157 0.92 6.88 9.42
C ASP A 157 0.03 7.90 8.69
N SER A 158 -0.31 7.67 7.42
CA SER A 158 -1.18 8.60 6.67
C SER A 158 -2.57 8.70 7.29
N ARG A 159 -2.85 9.79 7.99
CA ARG A 159 -4.12 10.06 8.67
C ARG A 159 -4.57 8.89 9.53
N ILE A 160 -3.63 8.33 10.29
CA ILE A 160 -3.91 7.15 11.12
C ILE A 160 -4.69 7.52 12.39
N ALA A 161 -4.42 8.69 12.94
CA ALA A 161 -5.02 9.20 14.17
C ALA A 161 -4.71 10.69 14.34
N LEU A 162 -5.31 11.35 15.36
CA LEU A 162 -4.85 12.65 15.86
C LEU A 162 -3.94 12.45 17.08
N THR A 163 -2.93 13.29 17.20
CA THR A 163 -1.92 13.20 18.25
C THR A 163 -2.52 13.33 19.67
N ASP A 164 -3.54 14.16 19.81
CA ASP A 164 -4.23 14.45 21.07
C ASP A 164 -5.39 13.49 21.40
N ALA A 165 -5.76 12.62 20.47
CA ALA A 165 -6.90 11.71 20.63
C ALA A 165 -6.50 10.24 20.83
N VAL A 166 -5.21 9.92 20.73
CA VAL A 166 -4.70 8.54 20.89
C VAL A 166 -4.34 8.23 22.34
N SER A 167 -4.42 6.94 22.71
CA SER A 167 -3.91 6.47 23.99
C SER A 167 -2.37 6.49 24.02
N PRO A 168 -1.74 6.54 25.20
CA PRO A 168 -0.27 6.48 25.36
C PRO A 168 0.35 5.22 24.72
N GLU A 169 -0.39 4.12 24.62
CA GLU A 169 0.05 2.84 24.06
C GLU A 169 -0.02 2.81 22.52
N PHE A 170 -0.76 3.72 21.93
CA PHE A 170 -1.03 3.69 20.49
C PHE A 170 0.24 3.77 19.62
N PRO A 171 1.27 4.56 19.92
CA PRO A 171 2.51 4.57 19.15
C PRO A 171 3.20 3.21 19.08
N ALA A 172 3.19 2.44 20.19
CA ALA A 172 3.75 1.09 20.22
C ALA A 172 2.88 0.09 19.44
N LEU A 173 1.56 0.20 19.55
CA LEU A 173 0.60 -0.59 18.78
C LEU A 173 0.75 -0.33 17.27
N TRP A 174 0.87 0.93 16.87
CA TRP A 174 1.11 1.31 15.48
C TRP A 174 2.42 0.71 14.95
N GLU A 175 3.50 0.79 15.72
CA GLU A 175 4.79 0.21 15.37
C GLU A 175 4.69 -1.31 15.21
N GLN A 176 4.04 -2.00 16.13
CA GLN A 176 3.78 -3.43 16.06
C GLN A 176 3.01 -3.80 14.77
N MET A 177 1.92 -3.09 14.47
CA MET A 177 1.14 -3.30 13.24
C MET A 177 2.00 -3.09 12.00
N THR A 178 2.80 -2.04 11.98
CA THR A 178 3.65 -1.68 10.84
C THR A 178 4.73 -2.74 10.61
N ARG A 179 5.47 -3.13 11.64
CA ARG A 179 6.54 -4.14 11.56
C ARG A 179 5.99 -5.52 11.16
N THR A 180 4.83 -5.90 11.70
CA THR A 180 4.14 -7.14 11.31
C THR A 180 3.73 -7.10 9.85
N SER A 181 3.19 -5.98 9.36
CA SER A 181 2.83 -5.80 7.96
C SER A 181 4.06 -5.89 7.05
N LEU A 182 5.16 -5.21 7.39
CA LEU A 182 6.42 -5.26 6.64
C LEU A 182 6.99 -6.67 6.56
N LYS A 183 6.91 -7.46 7.63
CA LYS A 183 7.32 -8.86 7.61
C LYS A 183 6.53 -9.66 6.57
N ASN A 184 5.23 -9.45 6.46
CA ASN A 184 4.39 -10.11 5.46
C ASN A 184 4.70 -9.60 4.04
N PHE A 185 4.85 -8.29 3.84
CA PHE A 185 5.19 -7.73 2.53
C PHE A 185 6.51 -8.24 1.97
N ARG A 186 7.49 -8.55 2.82
CA ARG A 186 8.76 -9.18 2.38
C ARG A 186 8.53 -10.50 1.64
N GLY A 187 7.53 -11.28 2.04
CA GLY A 187 7.16 -12.52 1.36
C GLY A 187 6.53 -12.32 -0.02
N HIS A 188 6.16 -11.08 -0.36
CA HIS A 188 5.54 -10.74 -1.65
C HIS A 188 6.49 -10.01 -2.61
N LEU A 189 7.75 -9.76 -2.20
CA LEU A 189 8.76 -9.15 -3.06
C LEU A 189 9.20 -10.13 -4.15
N GLY A 190 9.30 -9.62 -5.39
CA GLY A 190 9.77 -10.41 -6.53
C GLY A 190 8.76 -11.44 -7.06
N LEU A 191 7.53 -11.48 -6.56
CA LEU A 191 6.47 -12.32 -7.11
C LEU A 191 5.98 -11.79 -8.45
N PRO A 192 5.45 -12.66 -9.34
CA PRO A 192 4.86 -12.24 -10.61
C PRO A 192 3.80 -11.16 -10.42
N GLY A 193 3.82 -10.14 -11.29
CA GLY A 193 2.95 -8.98 -11.21
C GLY A 193 3.42 -7.90 -10.24
N ASP A 194 4.60 -8.06 -9.62
CA ASP A 194 5.19 -7.08 -8.70
C ASP A 194 4.20 -6.53 -7.65
N PRO A 195 3.50 -7.41 -6.89
CA PRO A 195 2.46 -6.97 -5.95
C PRO A 195 3.02 -5.99 -4.91
N VAL A 196 4.26 -6.20 -4.50
CA VAL A 196 5.03 -5.35 -3.58
C VAL A 196 6.43 -5.16 -4.14
N ARG A 197 6.92 -3.92 -4.20
CA ARG A 197 8.25 -3.63 -4.72
C ARG A 197 8.89 -2.45 -4.01
N TRP A 198 10.21 -2.50 -3.80
CA TRP A 198 11.01 -1.35 -3.46
C TRP A 198 11.30 -0.53 -4.70
N ILE A 199 11.05 0.79 -4.62
CA ILE A 199 11.36 1.76 -5.67
C ILE A 199 12.02 3.00 -5.08
N ASP A 200 12.77 3.73 -5.88
CA ASP A 200 13.25 5.04 -5.51
C ASP A 200 12.10 6.06 -5.55
N ARG A 201 12.03 6.94 -4.55
CA ARG A 201 11.17 8.11 -4.55
C ARG A 201 12.01 9.38 -4.49
N TYR A 202 11.73 10.28 -5.41
CA TYR A 202 12.38 11.57 -5.49
C TYR A 202 11.46 12.64 -4.91
N TYR A 203 11.99 13.38 -3.96
CA TYR A 203 11.36 14.59 -3.40
C TYR A 203 12.06 15.78 -4.03
N VAL A 204 11.36 16.46 -4.93
CA VAL A 204 11.88 17.58 -5.71
C VAL A 204 11.28 18.88 -5.19
N SER A 205 12.12 19.87 -4.86
CA SER A 205 11.69 21.15 -4.31
C SER A 205 12.36 22.32 -5.07
N ASP A 206 11.55 23.32 -5.39
CA ASP A 206 12.04 24.58 -5.94
C ASP A 206 12.67 25.50 -4.88
N LEU A 207 12.53 25.12 -3.60
CA LEU A 207 13.12 25.81 -2.47
C LEU A 207 14.26 24.97 -1.88
N PRO A 208 15.28 25.60 -1.30
CA PRO A 208 16.28 24.89 -0.51
C PRO A 208 15.61 24.02 0.55
N ALA A 209 16.31 22.97 1.01
CA ALA A 209 15.81 22.11 2.06
C ALA A 209 15.48 22.95 3.31
N GLN A 210 14.20 23.07 3.60
CA GLN A 210 13.70 23.78 4.78
C GLN A 210 13.18 22.75 5.79
N SER A 211 13.30 23.09 7.07
CA SER A 211 12.57 22.38 8.13
C SER A 211 11.07 22.52 7.86
N ALA A 212 10.31 21.46 8.15
CA ALA A 212 8.86 21.53 8.09
C ALA A 212 8.35 22.71 8.92
N LEU A 213 7.48 23.51 8.34
CA LEU A 213 6.81 24.58 9.09
C LEU A 213 5.90 23.92 10.14
N PRO A 214 5.81 24.48 11.34
CA PRO A 214 4.80 24.03 12.29
C PRO A 214 3.41 24.18 11.69
N PRO A 215 2.46 23.30 12.05
CA PRO A 215 1.07 23.42 11.62
C PRO A 215 0.51 24.78 12.02
N ALA A 216 -0.45 25.30 11.23
CA ALA A 216 -1.13 26.52 11.58
C ALA A 216 -1.97 26.34 12.85
N GLU A 217 -2.19 27.45 13.58
CA GLU A 217 -3.04 27.43 14.77
C GLU A 217 -4.47 27.00 14.39
N GLY A 218 -5.00 26.01 15.13
CA GLY A 218 -6.33 25.43 14.85
C GLY A 218 -6.37 24.30 13.82
N GLU A 219 -5.25 23.93 13.19
CA GLU A 219 -5.19 22.72 12.36
C GLU A 219 -5.10 21.44 13.18
N LEU A 220 -5.82 20.39 12.71
CA LEU A 220 -5.74 19.07 13.32
C LEU A 220 -4.32 18.49 13.21
N GLN A 221 -3.81 18.02 14.33
CA GLN A 221 -2.48 17.42 14.42
C GLN A 221 -2.55 15.93 14.14
N PHE A 222 -2.32 15.52 12.90
CA PHE A 222 -2.24 14.10 12.55
C PHE A 222 -0.97 13.47 13.12
N ALA A 223 -1.14 12.30 13.75
CA ALA A 223 -0.04 11.56 14.33
C ALA A 223 0.94 11.05 13.27
N SER A 224 2.23 11.24 13.50
CA SER A 224 3.31 10.74 12.64
C SER A 224 4.34 10.01 13.50
N TYR A 225 4.62 8.77 13.13
CA TYR A 225 5.51 7.88 13.86
C TYR A 225 6.67 7.36 13.00
N GLY A 226 6.95 7.99 11.87
CA GLY A 226 7.98 7.57 10.92
C GLY A 226 9.38 7.43 11.54
N SER A 227 9.70 8.23 12.57
CA SER A 227 10.96 8.15 13.32
C SER A 227 11.18 6.78 14.01
N ARG A 228 10.12 6.03 14.31
CA ARG A 228 10.20 4.69 14.91
C ARG A 228 10.62 3.60 13.90
N LEU A 229 10.74 3.96 12.61
CA LEU A 229 11.06 3.02 11.54
C LEU A 229 12.37 3.39 10.81
N GLN A 230 13.21 4.23 11.39
CA GLN A 230 14.49 4.65 10.77
C GLN A 230 15.45 3.49 10.51
N ASP A 231 15.35 2.42 11.29
CA ASP A 231 16.09 1.17 11.06
C ASP A 231 15.70 0.44 9.77
N ILE A 232 14.49 0.68 9.26
CA ILE A 232 13.96 0.06 8.02
C ILE A 232 13.95 1.07 6.87
N PHE A 233 13.56 2.31 7.16
CA PHE A 233 13.45 3.41 6.23
C PHE A 233 14.39 4.55 6.66
N PRO A 234 15.70 4.43 6.35
CA PRO A 234 16.64 5.48 6.69
C PRO A 234 16.31 6.79 5.96
N ASP A 235 16.84 7.89 6.47
CA ASP A 235 16.70 9.19 5.83
C ASP A 235 17.23 9.15 4.40
N GLY A 236 16.56 9.91 3.54
CA GLY A 236 16.91 9.94 2.13
C GLY A 236 18.24 10.68 1.89
N GLU A 237 18.90 10.35 0.79
CA GLU A 237 20.10 10.99 0.30
C GLU A 237 19.72 12.33 -0.40
N VAL A 238 20.40 13.40 -0.04
CA VAL A 238 20.30 14.67 -0.79
C VAL A 238 21.25 14.58 -1.98
N LEU A 239 20.72 14.69 -3.18
CA LEU A 239 21.46 14.59 -4.43
C LEU A 239 22.09 15.92 -4.79
N ARG A 240 23.34 15.88 -5.28
CA ARG A 240 23.98 17.06 -5.88
C ARG A 240 23.31 17.39 -7.22
N PRO A 241 23.31 18.65 -7.67
CA PRO A 241 22.71 19.03 -8.95
C PRO A 241 23.24 18.26 -10.16
N ALA A 242 24.49 17.76 -10.10
CA ALA A 242 25.10 16.96 -11.16
C ALA A 242 24.59 15.51 -11.15
N ASP A 243 24.07 15.00 -10.01
CA ASP A 243 23.66 13.61 -9.83
C ASP A 243 22.15 13.40 -10.09
N THR A 244 21.44 14.43 -10.55
CA THR A 244 20.02 14.37 -10.83
C THR A 244 19.67 15.08 -12.14
N PRO A 245 18.72 14.56 -12.94
CA PRO A 245 18.22 15.27 -14.12
C PRO A 245 17.23 16.40 -13.79
N PHE A 246 16.72 16.47 -12.55
CA PHE A 246 15.81 17.53 -12.14
C PHE A 246 16.53 18.85 -11.96
N ARG A 247 16.01 19.92 -12.59
CA ARG A 247 16.47 21.30 -12.37
C ARG A 247 15.64 21.89 -11.23
N ALA A 248 16.08 21.68 -10.00
CA ALA A 248 15.41 22.13 -8.80
C ALA A 248 16.43 22.56 -7.74
N ALA A 249 16.00 23.35 -6.76
CA ALA A 249 16.87 23.83 -5.69
C ALA A 249 17.29 22.71 -4.72
N SER A 250 16.44 21.71 -4.54
CA SER A 250 16.75 20.53 -3.73
C SER A 250 16.10 19.27 -4.31
N VAL A 251 16.87 18.17 -4.34
CA VAL A 251 16.38 16.84 -4.70
C VAL A 251 16.86 15.85 -3.67
N ARG A 252 15.93 15.13 -3.04
CA ARG A 252 16.24 14.06 -2.10
C ARG A 252 15.69 12.75 -2.64
N ARG A 253 16.47 11.68 -2.59
CA ARG A 253 16.08 10.32 -2.97
C ARG A 253 15.97 9.45 -1.74
N ARG A 254 14.93 8.62 -1.69
CA ARG A 254 14.69 7.64 -0.63
C ARG A 254 14.09 6.36 -1.22
N GLY A 255 14.52 5.20 -0.75
CA GLY A 255 13.85 3.94 -1.03
C GLY A 255 12.49 3.87 -0.32
N VAL A 256 11.43 3.51 -1.05
CA VAL A 256 10.08 3.34 -0.50
C VAL A 256 9.44 2.05 -1.01
N LEU A 257 8.50 1.51 -0.23
CA LEU A 257 7.70 0.38 -0.67
C LEU A 257 6.50 0.88 -1.49
N ARG A 258 6.27 0.22 -2.63
CA ARG A 258 5.12 0.45 -3.48
C ARG A 258 4.26 -0.82 -3.55
N PHE A 259 2.95 -0.65 -3.55
CA PHE A 259 1.97 -1.69 -3.86
C PHE A 259 1.47 -1.53 -5.28
N ASN A 260 1.52 -2.58 -6.07
CA ASN A 260 0.77 -2.69 -7.30
C ASN A 260 -0.64 -3.20 -6.96
N ILE A 261 -1.55 -2.25 -6.69
CA ILE A 261 -2.85 -2.55 -6.08
C ILE A 261 -3.63 -3.61 -6.88
N ALA A 262 -3.65 -3.51 -8.20
CA ALA A 262 -4.36 -4.46 -9.05
C ALA A 262 -3.79 -5.88 -8.92
N SER A 263 -2.47 -6.05 -9.12
CA SER A 263 -1.82 -7.37 -9.01
C SER A 263 -1.89 -7.93 -7.60
N TYR A 264 -1.71 -7.06 -6.59
CA TYR A 264 -1.74 -7.48 -5.19
C TYR A 264 -3.14 -7.96 -4.79
N SER A 265 -4.16 -7.20 -5.16
CA SER A 265 -5.57 -7.58 -4.91
C SER A 265 -5.94 -8.90 -5.58
N GLN A 266 -5.52 -9.08 -6.83
CA GLN A 266 -5.76 -10.34 -7.56
C GLN A 266 -5.05 -11.52 -6.88
N MET A 267 -3.82 -11.34 -6.43
CA MET A 267 -3.07 -12.36 -5.72
C MET A 267 -3.77 -12.76 -4.41
N LEU A 268 -4.16 -11.78 -3.58
CA LEU A 268 -4.85 -12.04 -2.31
C LEU A 268 -6.17 -12.79 -2.54
N MET A 269 -6.96 -12.37 -3.52
CA MET A 269 -8.22 -13.02 -3.89
C MET A 269 -7.99 -14.47 -4.34
N THR A 270 -7.01 -14.69 -5.21
CA THR A 270 -6.65 -16.03 -5.71
C THR A 270 -6.20 -16.95 -4.56
N GLN A 271 -5.33 -16.46 -3.68
CA GLN A 271 -4.89 -17.22 -2.50
C GLN A 271 -6.06 -17.59 -1.60
N PHE A 272 -6.98 -16.65 -1.33
CA PHE A 272 -8.17 -16.90 -0.53
C PHE A 272 -9.05 -18.00 -1.11
N GLN A 273 -9.29 -17.97 -2.43
CA GLN A 273 -10.11 -18.98 -3.13
C GLN A 273 -9.44 -20.36 -3.16
N ILE A 274 -8.14 -20.42 -3.47
CA ILE A 274 -7.36 -21.67 -3.47
C ILE A 274 -7.39 -22.33 -2.09
N ALA A 275 -7.35 -21.54 -1.02
CA ALA A 275 -7.45 -22.03 0.36
C ALA A 275 -8.89 -22.42 0.77
N GLY A 276 -9.84 -22.50 -0.16
CA GLY A 276 -11.22 -22.93 0.06
C GLY A 276 -12.14 -21.87 0.66
N GLY A 277 -11.73 -20.59 0.58
CA GLY A 277 -12.54 -19.47 1.04
C GLY A 277 -13.81 -19.25 0.21
N ARG A 278 -14.88 -18.82 0.86
CA ARG A 278 -16.16 -18.51 0.22
C ARG A 278 -16.44 -17.02 0.28
N ILE A 279 -17.04 -16.48 -0.79
CA ILE A 279 -17.52 -15.10 -0.82
C ILE A 279 -19.01 -15.15 -1.08
N GLU A 280 -19.77 -14.54 -0.19
CA GLU A 280 -21.21 -14.41 -0.31
C GLU A 280 -21.60 -12.95 -0.46
N HIS A 281 -22.40 -12.65 -1.46
CA HIS A 281 -22.94 -11.30 -1.65
C HIS A 281 -24.02 -11.05 -0.59
N ARG A 282 -23.73 -10.14 0.34
CA ARG A 282 -24.67 -9.72 1.38
C ARG A 282 -24.37 -8.31 1.82
N GLU A 283 -25.39 -7.48 1.89
CA GLU A 283 -25.37 -6.17 2.52
C GLU A 283 -25.99 -6.26 3.90
N PHE A 284 -25.34 -5.63 4.90
CA PHE A 284 -25.82 -5.53 6.26
C PHE A 284 -26.25 -4.08 6.53
N HIS A 285 -27.42 -3.90 7.13
CA HIS A 285 -27.98 -2.59 7.44
C HIS A 285 -27.96 -2.29 8.94
N GLU A 286 -27.89 -3.32 9.78
CA GLU A 286 -27.74 -3.21 11.22
C GLU A 286 -26.84 -4.32 11.79
N PRO A 287 -26.14 -4.06 12.91
CA PRO A 287 -25.21 -5.02 13.50
C PRO A 287 -25.87 -6.34 13.89
N GLN A 288 -27.15 -6.31 14.29
CA GLN A 288 -27.93 -7.46 14.76
C GLN A 288 -28.05 -8.56 13.70
N GLU A 289 -27.98 -8.21 12.42
CA GLU A 289 -28.03 -9.16 11.32
C GLU A 289 -26.83 -10.13 11.34
N MET A 290 -25.68 -9.71 11.92
CA MET A 290 -24.52 -10.57 12.07
C MET A 290 -24.77 -11.75 13.03
N ALA A 291 -25.65 -11.60 14.01
CA ALA A 291 -26.03 -12.68 14.91
C ALA A 291 -26.83 -13.80 14.21
N GLY A 292 -27.38 -13.51 13.04
CA GLY A 292 -28.06 -14.49 12.19
C GLY A 292 -27.14 -15.31 11.29
N LEU A 293 -25.82 -15.04 11.31
CA LEU A 293 -24.84 -15.84 10.56
C LEU A 293 -24.62 -17.19 11.22
N PRO A 294 -24.27 -18.22 10.42
CA PRO A 294 -23.88 -19.52 10.97
C PRO A 294 -22.59 -19.45 11.80
N GLU A 295 -21.71 -18.47 11.51
CA GLU A 295 -20.49 -18.21 12.26
C GLU A 295 -20.81 -17.42 13.54
N LYS A 296 -20.24 -17.87 14.69
CA LYS A 296 -20.38 -17.18 15.97
C LYS A 296 -19.23 -16.23 16.31
N VAL A 297 -18.27 -16.14 15.39
CA VAL A 297 -17.18 -15.15 15.42
C VAL A 297 -17.12 -14.45 14.08
N VAL A 298 -17.24 -13.13 14.12
CA VAL A 298 -17.28 -12.23 12.96
C VAL A 298 -16.15 -11.23 13.08
N ILE A 299 -15.39 -11.03 12.01
CA ILE A 299 -14.42 -9.92 11.91
C ILE A 299 -15.03 -8.85 11.01
N ASN A 300 -15.30 -7.69 11.60
CA ASN A 300 -15.90 -6.55 10.90
C ASN A 300 -14.84 -5.68 10.24
N CYS A 301 -14.76 -5.75 8.91
CA CYS A 301 -13.83 -5.02 8.05
C CYS A 301 -14.57 -4.08 7.08
N THR A 302 -15.66 -3.46 7.50
CA THR A 302 -16.56 -2.67 6.64
C THR A 302 -16.01 -1.29 6.25
N GLY A 303 -14.83 -0.91 6.74
CA GLY A 303 -14.19 0.36 6.38
C GLY A 303 -15.08 1.57 6.68
N TYR A 304 -15.30 2.45 5.68
CA TYR A 304 -16.18 3.60 5.84
C TYR A 304 -17.65 3.20 6.06
N GLY A 305 -18.07 2.04 5.56
CA GLY A 305 -19.43 1.51 5.81
C GLY A 305 -19.75 1.28 7.30
N ALA A 306 -18.74 1.19 8.16
CA ALA A 306 -18.94 1.10 9.61
C ALA A 306 -19.67 2.32 10.19
N ARG A 307 -19.50 3.52 9.59
CA ARG A 307 -20.19 4.73 10.03
C ARG A 307 -21.73 4.54 10.02
N ALA A 308 -22.26 4.03 8.94
CA ALA A 308 -23.71 3.79 8.83
C ALA A 308 -24.12 2.52 9.60
N LEU A 309 -23.45 1.40 9.35
CA LEU A 309 -23.80 0.09 9.90
C LEU A 309 -23.75 0.05 11.44
N TRP A 310 -22.73 0.65 12.05
CA TRP A 310 -22.51 0.67 13.50
C TRP A 310 -22.95 1.98 14.15
N ARG A 311 -23.47 2.95 13.37
CA ARG A 311 -23.70 4.32 13.80
C ARG A 311 -22.46 4.92 14.48
N ASP A 312 -21.27 4.54 13.97
CA ASP A 312 -20.00 5.02 14.50
C ASP A 312 -19.63 6.37 13.86
N GLU A 313 -20.14 7.44 14.44
CA GLU A 313 -19.89 8.81 13.97
C GLU A 313 -18.44 9.24 14.12
N SER A 314 -17.61 8.49 14.88
CA SER A 314 -16.17 8.73 14.97
C SER A 314 -15.44 8.39 13.67
N VAL A 315 -16.08 7.67 12.74
CA VAL A 315 -15.55 7.42 11.39
C VAL A 315 -15.83 8.63 10.51
N VAL A 316 -14.83 9.48 10.30
CA VAL A 316 -14.90 10.68 9.47
C VAL A 316 -14.44 10.34 8.05
N PRO A 317 -15.17 10.76 7.00
CA PRO A 317 -14.71 10.59 5.63
C PRO A 317 -13.53 11.49 5.35
N VAL A 318 -12.48 10.95 4.71
CA VAL A 318 -11.40 11.76 4.14
C VAL A 318 -11.30 11.46 2.66
N ARG A 319 -11.85 12.35 1.86
CA ARG A 319 -11.87 12.24 0.41
C ARG A 319 -10.46 12.19 -0.15
N GLY A 320 -10.22 11.28 -1.08
CA GLY A 320 -9.00 11.20 -1.85
C GLY A 320 -9.30 10.95 -3.31
N GLN A 321 -8.66 11.72 -4.19
CA GLN A 321 -8.75 11.56 -5.64
C GLN A 321 -7.40 11.17 -6.20
N ILE A 322 -7.39 10.28 -7.18
CA ILE A 322 -6.22 9.95 -7.99
C ILE A 322 -6.60 9.92 -9.46
N ALA A 323 -5.73 10.46 -10.31
CA ALA A 323 -5.82 10.32 -11.75
C ALA A 323 -4.85 9.23 -12.22
N TYR A 324 -5.24 8.49 -13.25
CA TYR A 324 -4.40 7.49 -13.88
C TYR A 324 -3.96 7.98 -15.25
N LEU A 325 -2.65 8.11 -15.44
CA LEU A 325 -2.05 8.28 -16.76
C LEU A 325 -1.77 6.92 -17.39
N ILE A 326 -1.85 6.88 -18.72
CA ILE A 326 -1.47 5.70 -19.52
C ILE A 326 -0.09 5.20 -19.07
N PRO A 327 0.08 3.89 -18.79
CA PRO A 327 1.33 3.31 -18.35
C PRO A 327 2.52 3.68 -19.24
N GLN A 328 3.68 3.84 -18.62
CA GLN A 328 4.95 4.14 -19.27
C GLN A 328 6.00 3.25 -18.62
N ALA A 329 6.40 2.18 -19.30
CA ALA A 329 7.23 1.11 -18.73
C ALA A 329 8.61 1.60 -18.24
N GLU A 330 9.17 2.60 -18.92
CA GLU A 330 10.44 3.20 -18.57
C GLU A 330 10.37 4.15 -17.35
N PHE A 331 9.17 4.55 -16.91
CA PHE A 331 8.96 5.39 -15.73
C PHE A 331 8.79 4.50 -14.48
N ASP A 332 9.87 4.28 -13.74
CA ASP A 332 9.95 3.30 -12.65
C ASP A 332 10.41 3.91 -11.32
N TYR A 333 10.01 5.13 -11.04
CA TYR A 333 10.29 5.80 -9.77
C TYR A 333 9.09 6.63 -9.30
N ALA A 334 8.92 6.76 -7.99
CA ALA A 334 7.93 7.67 -7.42
C ALA A 334 8.49 9.09 -7.34
N LEU A 335 7.60 10.07 -7.38
CA LEU A 335 7.95 11.48 -7.32
C LEU A 335 7.02 12.23 -6.36
N ALA A 336 7.58 13.16 -5.61
CA ALA A 336 6.86 14.23 -4.94
C ALA A 336 7.43 15.58 -5.42
N TYR A 337 6.60 16.40 -6.00
CA TYR A 337 6.98 17.73 -6.47
C TYR A 337 5.85 18.71 -6.21
N ARG A 338 6.16 19.79 -5.48
CA ARG A 338 5.13 20.70 -4.99
C ARG A 338 3.99 19.91 -4.33
N ASP A 339 2.77 20.21 -4.70
CA ASP A 339 1.56 19.56 -4.19
C ASP A 339 1.12 18.35 -5.03
N VAL A 340 2.05 17.63 -5.66
CA VAL A 340 1.74 16.47 -6.49
C VAL A 340 2.60 15.27 -6.13
N ASN A 341 1.95 14.15 -5.91
CA ASN A 341 2.58 12.83 -5.79
C ASN A 341 2.36 12.01 -7.06
N VAL A 342 3.41 11.28 -7.48
CA VAL A 342 3.35 10.36 -8.62
C VAL A 342 3.85 8.99 -8.19
N ILE A 343 3.13 7.94 -8.59
CA ILE A 343 3.48 6.55 -8.28
C ILE A 343 3.30 5.70 -9.54
N PRO A 344 4.38 5.07 -10.03
CA PRO A 344 4.28 4.16 -11.16
C PRO A 344 3.61 2.86 -10.71
N ARG A 345 2.60 2.41 -11.48
CA ARG A 345 1.95 1.12 -11.32
C ARG A 345 1.75 0.49 -12.70
N SER A 346 1.59 -0.82 -12.78
CA SER A 346 1.37 -1.51 -14.05
C SER A 346 -0.01 -1.22 -14.66
N ASP A 347 -0.99 -0.88 -13.82
CA ASP A 347 -2.36 -0.53 -14.23
C ASP A 347 -2.54 0.97 -14.53
N GLY A 348 -1.50 1.78 -14.38
CA GLY A 348 -1.51 3.22 -14.66
C GLY A 348 -0.51 3.97 -13.79
N ILE A 349 -0.05 5.12 -14.26
CA ILE A 349 0.75 6.00 -13.44
C ILE A 349 -0.20 6.88 -12.62
N VAL A 350 -0.20 6.66 -11.32
CA VAL A 350 -1.05 7.41 -10.39
C VAL A 350 -0.49 8.81 -10.19
N VAL A 351 -1.33 9.83 -10.40
CA VAL A 351 -1.06 11.24 -10.07
C VAL A 351 -2.08 11.68 -9.03
N GLN A 352 -1.61 12.24 -7.94
CA GLN A 352 -2.43 12.70 -6.83
C GLN A 352 -2.06 14.11 -6.43
N ALA A 353 -3.04 15.03 -6.43
CA ALA A 353 -2.89 16.34 -5.80
C ALA A 353 -2.94 16.18 -4.27
N VAL A 354 -2.03 16.86 -3.56
CA VAL A 354 -1.87 16.78 -2.10
C VAL A 354 -1.79 18.17 -1.43
N SER A 355 -2.20 19.22 -2.13
CA SER A 355 -2.30 20.58 -1.55
C SER A 355 -3.16 20.57 -0.29
N GLY A 356 -2.79 21.32 0.75
CA GLY A 356 -3.47 21.31 2.03
C GLY A 356 -3.08 20.13 2.94
N GLY A 357 -2.05 19.35 2.59
CA GLY A 357 -1.48 18.32 3.46
C GLY A 357 -2.50 17.26 3.90
N ASP A 358 -2.43 16.88 5.15
CA ASP A 358 -3.29 15.85 5.73
C ASP A 358 -4.74 16.31 5.96
N MET A 359 -5.00 17.63 5.96
CA MET A 359 -6.35 18.20 6.02
C MET A 359 -7.14 18.04 4.72
N ARG A 360 -6.44 17.78 3.57
CA ARG A 360 -7.12 17.67 2.29
C ARG A 360 -8.19 16.57 2.29
N GLY A 361 -9.43 16.96 1.97
CA GLY A 361 -10.59 16.08 1.91
C GLY A 361 -11.12 15.64 3.27
N TYR A 362 -10.65 16.23 4.38
CA TYR A 362 -11.18 15.96 5.71
C TYR A 362 -12.65 16.37 5.80
N ASN A 363 -13.49 15.47 6.29
CA ASN A 363 -14.95 15.61 6.40
C ASN A 363 -15.66 15.92 5.07
N ASP A 364 -15.08 15.48 3.95
CA ASP A 364 -15.66 15.54 2.60
C ASP A 364 -16.03 14.11 2.17
N ASP A 365 -17.31 13.86 1.95
CA ASP A 365 -17.85 12.57 1.52
C ASP A 365 -18.21 12.51 0.02
N SER A 366 -17.89 13.55 -0.74
CA SER A 366 -18.13 13.61 -2.17
C SER A 366 -17.32 12.53 -2.92
N LEU A 367 -18.02 11.76 -3.73
CA LEU A 367 -17.42 10.78 -4.65
C LEU A 367 -17.31 11.30 -6.09
N VAL A 368 -17.66 12.56 -6.34
CA VAL A 368 -17.61 13.15 -7.66
C VAL A 368 -16.16 13.46 -8.05
N PRO A 369 -15.65 12.94 -9.18
CA PRO A 369 -14.32 13.26 -9.66
C PRO A 369 -14.20 14.74 -10.08
N ASP A 370 -13.09 15.38 -9.73
CA ASP A 370 -12.70 16.71 -10.20
C ASP A 370 -11.63 16.57 -11.30
N ARG A 371 -12.04 16.77 -12.55
CA ARG A 371 -11.15 16.73 -13.70
C ARG A 371 -10.16 17.89 -13.70
N GLN A 372 -10.56 19.08 -13.26
CA GLN A 372 -9.71 20.27 -13.28
C GLN A 372 -8.55 20.11 -12.29
N GLU A 373 -8.81 19.54 -11.11
CA GLU A 373 -7.77 19.18 -10.14
C GLU A 373 -6.72 18.26 -10.76
N SER A 374 -7.17 17.22 -11.46
CA SER A 374 -6.29 16.24 -12.10
C SER A 374 -5.47 16.86 -13.22
N ASP A 375 -6.09 17.69 -14.06
CA ASP A 375 -5.40 18.39 -15.15
C ASP A 375 -4.33 19.35 -14.61
N ALA A 376 -4.64 20.10 -13.55
CA ALA A 376 -3.69 21.02 -12.91
C ALA A 376 -2.49 20.28 -12.31
N ALA A 377 -2.72 19.13 -11.67
CA ALA A 377 -1.65 18.29 -11.14
C ALA A 377 -0.73 17.79 -12.26
N VAL A 378 -1.30 17.30 -13.36
CA VAL A 378 -0.52 16.83 -14.52
C VAL A 378 0.23 17.98 -15.19
N GLN A 379 -0.35 19.18 -15.32
CA GLN A 379 0.32 20.37 -15.85
C GLN A 379 1.49 20.81 -14.96
N THR A 380 1.38 20.66 -13.64
CA THR A 380 2.49 20.92 -12.71
C THR A 380 3.68 20.00 -13.00
N LEU A 381 3.42 18.73 -13.24
CA LEU A 381 4.44 17.75 -13.65
C LEU A 381 5.00 18.06 -15.05
N ALA A 382 4.17 18.48 -15.99
CA ALA A 382 4.63 18.85 -17.33
C ALA A 382 5.66 20.00 -17.28
N LYS A 383 5.47 20.99 -16.39
CA LYS A 383 6.44 22.06 -16.18
C LYS A 383 7.77 21.55 -15.61
N LEU A 384 7.74 20.60 -14.66
CA LEU A 384 8.94 19.98 -14.11
C LEU A 384 9.72 19.25 -15.19
N TYR A 385 9.04 18.39 -15.95
CA TYR A 385 9.67 17.57 -16.98
C TYR A 385 10.07 18.35 -18.24
N GLY A 386 9.45 19.50 -18.48
CA GLY A 386 9.88 20.42 -19.53
C GLY A 386 11.28 21.03 -19.29
N GLN A 387 11.77 20.97 -18.05
CA GLN A 387 13.11 21.42 -17.66
C GLN A 387 14.06 20.25 -17.35
N PHE A 388 13.64 19.02 -17.60
CA PHE A 388 14.41 17.80 -17.32
C PHE A 388 15.67 17.78 -18.19
N ARG A 389 16.82 17.48 -17.58
CA ARG A 389 18.07 17.35 -18.34
C ARG A 389 18.04 16.07 -19.16
N ALA A 390 18.23 16.19 -20.46
CA ALA A 390 18.45 15.01 -21.31
C ALA A 390 19.70 14.26 -20.84
N PRO A 391 19.72 12.93 -20.91
CA PRO A 391 20.95 12.19 -20.76
C PRO A 391 21.94 12.67 -21.83
N GLY A 392 23.13 13.10 -21.39
CA GLY A 392 24.22 13.52 -22.27
C GLY A 392 24.89 12.33 -22.95
#